data_9c2ad4319ab68c8156aa5ce9eed1fa90
#
_entry.id   9c2ad4319ab68c8156aa5ce9eed1fa90
#
_cell.length_a   1.000
_cell.length_b   1.000
_cell.length_c   1.000
_cell.angle_alpha   90.00
_cell.angle_beta   90.00
_cell.angle_gamma   90.00
#
_symmetry.space_group_name_H-M   'P 1'
#
loop_
_entity.id
_entity.type
_entity.pdbx_description
1 polymer ?
#
loop_
_entity_poly.entity_id
_entity_poly.type
_entity_poly.pdbx_seq_one_letter_code
_entity_poly.pdbx_strand_id
1 'polypeptide(L)'
;MMEVIFMEIEIEIIGKGNLNAILDERNPKTARMIYENLPLEGEANIWLEEIYFDIPLKLEYENPSSTTTKGDLSYWPPGSAFCIFYGESQPASDVNNIGRVEDKLKLFSKVKNDDKIVIRKLNKI
;
A
#
# COMPACT_ATOMS: atom_id res chain seq x y z
N MET A 1 12.39 -25.68 -10.69
CA MET A 1 11.09 -25.38 -10.08
C MET A 1 11.12 -24.00 -9.43
N MET A 2 10.20 -23.15 -9.81
CA MET A 2 10.15 -21.81 -9.21
C MET A 2 9.32 -21.83 -7.95
N GLU A 3 9.90 -21.31 -6.88
CA GLU A 3 9.13 -21.07 -5.68
C GLU A 3 8.31 -19.81 -5.86
N VAL A 4 7.04 -19.90 -5.53
CA VAL A 4 6.18 -18.73 -5.48
C VAL A 4 6.23 -18.20 -4.06
N ILE A 5 6.83 -17.02 -3.91
CA ILE A 5 6.92 -16.37 -2.60
C ILE A 5 5.78 -15.35 -2.54
N PHE A 6 4.86 -15.58 -1.60
CA PHE A 6 3.76 -14.65 -1.37
C PHE A 6 4.15 -13.68 -0.27
N MET A 7 4.11 -12.39 -0.61
CA MET A 7 4.34 -11.34 0.37
C MET A 7 2.99 -10.85 0.89
N GLU A 8 2.45 -11.60 1.85
CA GLU A 8 1.17 -11.26 2.46
C GLU A 8 1.36 -10.26 3.59
N ILE A 9 0.50 -9.27 3.62
CA ILE A 9 0.59 -8.20 4.61
C ILE A 9 -0.78 -7.96 5.24
N GLU A 10 -0.74 -7.36 6.44
CA GLU A 10 -1.93 -6.89 7.13
C GLU A 10 -1.86 -5.38 7.23
N ILE A 11 -2.96 -4.72 6.97
CA ILE A 11 -3.10 -3.29 7.14
C ILE A 11 -4.09 -3.06 8.27
N GLU A 12 -3.64 -2.40 9.31
CA GLU A 12 -4.50 -2.05 10.44
C GLU A 12 -4.75 -0.54 10.44
N ILE A 13 -6.01 -0.17 10.57
CA ILE A 13 -6.42 1.20 10.83
C ILE A 13 -6.74 1.26 12.31
N ILE A 14 -5.89 1.93 13.09
CA ILE A 14 -5.99 1.91 14.54
C ILE A 14 -7.37 2.41 14.98
N GLY A 15 -8.04 1.59 15.79
CA GLY A 15 -9.37 1.91 16.31
C GLY A 15 -10.53 1.62 15.36
N LYS A 16 -10.24 1.14 14.13
CA LYS A 16 -11.31 0.93 13.13
C LYS A 16 -11.34 -0.47 12.54
N GLY A 17 -10.21 -1.16 12.50
CA GLY A 17 -10.17 -2.53 12.02
C GLY A 17 -8.91 -2.86 11.23
N ASN A 18 -8.85 -4.09 10.71
CA ASN A 18 -7.72 -4.54 9.92
C ASN A 18 -8.21 -5.34 8.72
N LEU A 19 -7.33 -5.48 7.74
CA LEU A 19 -7.60 -6.21 6.52
C LEU A 19 -6.32 -6.79 5.95
N ASN A 20 -6.47 -7.69 5.01
CA ASN A 20 -5.35 -8.37 4.38
C ASN A 20 -5.11 -7.85 2.97
N ALA A 21 -3.86 -7.86 2.58
CA ALA A 21 -3.43 -7.45 1.25
C ALA A 21 -2.24 -8.29 0.83
N ILE A 22 -1.87 -8.20 -0.42
CA ILE A 22 -0.73 -8.91 -0.96
C ILE A 22 0.12 -7.93 -1.77
N LEU A 23 1.45 -8.05 -1.64
CA LEU A 23 2.37 -7.34 -2.52
C LEU A 23 2.66 -8.25 -3.72
N ASP A 24 2.67 -7.67 -4.91
CA ASP A 24 2.79 -8.44 -6.14
C ASP A 24 4.08 -8.11 -6.91
N GLU A 25 4.20 -8.62 -8.13
CA GLU A 25 5.44 -8.55 -8.89
C GLU A 25 5.47 -7.46 -9.95
N ARG A 26 4.52 -6.52 -9.94
CA ARG A 26 4.53 -5.42 -10.92
C ARG A 26 5.72 -4.50 -10.74
N ASN A 27 6.16 -4.32 -9.48
CA ASN A 27 7.38 -3.57 -9.12
C ASN A 27 8.09 -4.36 -8.03
N PRO A 28 8.77 -5.45 -8.40
CA PRO A 28 9.26 -6.42 -7.41
C PRO A 28 10.33 -5.88 -6.47
N LYS A 29 11.20 -4.99 -6.93
CA LYS A 29 12.22 -4.41 -6.07
C LYS A 29 11.59 -3.48 -5.04
N THR A 30 10.65 -2.64 -5.48
CA THR A 30 9.93 -1.73 -4.60
C THR A 30 9.13 -2.51 -3.55
N ALA A 31 8.39 -3.53 -3.99
CA ALA A 31 7.60 -4.36 -3.10
C ALA A 31 8.47 -5.07 -2.07
N ARG A 32 9.61 -5.62 -2.50
CA ARG A 32 10.53 -6.32 -1.60
C ARG A 32 11.12 -5.38 -0.54
N MET A 33 11.55 -4.18 -0.95
CA MET A 33 12.11 -3.22 -0.01
C MET A 33 11.10 -2.83 1.06
N ILE A 34 9.85 -2.63 0.66
CA ILE A 34 8.78 -2.33 1.60
C ILE A 34 8.54 -3.52 2.53
N TYR A 35 8.42 -4.72 1.97
CA TYR A 35 8.17 -5.92 2.75
C TYR A 35 9.26 -6.18 3.79
N GLU A 36 10.53 -6.04 3.39
CA GLU A 36 11.67 -6.28 4.28
C GLU A 36 11.78 -5.25 5.40
N ASN A 37 11.17 -4.10 5.24
CA ASN A 37 11.19 -3.04 6.25
C ASN A 37 9.92 -2.95 7.10
N LEU A 38 8.99 -3.90 6.93
CA LEU A 38 7.79 -3.95 7.77
C LEU A 38 8.15 -4.33 9.20
N PRO A 39 7.43 -3.83 10.23
CA PRO A 39 6.25 -2.99 10.12
C PRO A 39 6.58 -1.54 9.80
N LEU A 40 5.67 -0.90 9.08
CA LEU A 40 5.72 0.51 8.77
C LEU A 40 4.43 1.16 9.24
N GLU A 41 4.50 2.42 9.66
CA GLU A 41 3.31 3.13 10.09
C GLU A 41 3.35 4.58 9.68
N GLY A 42 2.18 5.19 9.61
CA GLY A 42 2.07 6.61 9.30
C GLY A 42 0.68 7.14 9.59
N GLU A 43 0.53 8.44 9.46
CA GLU A 43 -0.73 9.13 9.64
C GLU A 43 -1.37 9.34 8.28
N ALA A 44 -2.62 8.92 8.13
CA ALA A 44 -3.32 8.99 6.86
C ALA A 44 -3.52 10.41 6.37
N ASN A 45 -3.26 10.62 5.10
CA ASN A 45 -3.72 11.77 4.34
C ASN A 45 -4.70 11.25 3.32
N ILE A 46 -5.80 11.98 3.12
CA ILE A 46 -6.83 11.57 2.18
C ILE A 46 -6.85 12.56 1.01
N TRP A 47 -6.76 12.03 -0.20
CA TRP A 47 -6.93 12.81 -1.43
C TRP A 47 -7.87 12.04 -2.34
N LEU A 48 -9.08 12.58 -2.54
CA LEU A 48 -10.14 11.89 -3.27
C LEU A 48 -10.40 10.50 -2.65
N GLU A 49 -10.27 9.43 -3.41
CA GLU A 49 -10.43 8.07 -2.91
C GLU A 49 -9.08 7.36 -2.76
N GLU A 50 -8.08 8.13 -2.36
CA GLU A 50 -6.73 7.64 -2.09
C GLU A 50 -6.34 7.98 -0.66
N ILE A 51 -5.72 7.02 0.03
CA ILE A 51 -5.07 7.24 1.32
C ILE A 51 -3.58 7.12 1.09
N TYR A 52 -2.81 8.08 1.59
CA TYR A 52 -1.36 8.00 1.49
C TYR A 52 -0.71 8.48 2.78
N PHE A 53 0.49 7.97 3.03
CA PHE A 53 1.30 8.41 4.17
C PHE A 53 2.78 8.19 3.87
N ASP A 54 3.60 9.05 4.45
CA ASP A 54 5.05 9.00 4.27
C ASP A 54 5.63 7.77 4.95
N ILE A 55 6.59 7.13 4.28
CA ILE A 55 7.35 6.05 4.89
C ILE A 55 8.85 6.38 4.78
N PRO A 56 9.69 5.87 5.70
CA PRO A 56 11.11 6.22 5.71
C PRO A 56 11.94 5.40 4.72
N LEU A 57 11.45 5.29 3.50
CA LEU A 57 12.13 4.58 2.41
C LEU A 57 12.09 5.45 1.18
N LYS A 58 13.28 5.83 0.68
CA LYS A 58 13.42 6.56 -0.57
C LYS A 58 13.74 5.57 -1.67
N LEU A 59 12.75 5.28 -2.50
CA LEU A 59 12.88 4.33 -3.59
C LEU A 59 12.65 5.03 -4.93
N GLU A 60 13.33 4.53 -5.94
CA GLU A 60 13.23 5.06 -7.29
C GLU A 60 12.01 4.51 -8.02
N TYR A 61 11.63 5.16 -9.12
CA TYR A 61 10.69 4.55 -10.06
C TYR A 61 11.29 3.25 -10.59
N GLU A 62 10.44 2.25 -10.73
CA GLU A 62 10.86 0.94 -11.26
C GLU A 62 10.09 0.65 -12.54
N ASN A 63 8.83 0.31 -12.43
CA ASN A 63 7.93 0.15 -13.59
C ASN A 63 6.75 1.10 -13.37
N PRO A 64 6.94 2.40 -13.61
CA PRO A 64 5.92 3.38 -13.26
C PRO A 64 4.66 3.24 -14.10
N SER A 65 3.53 3.55 -13.47
CA SER A 65 2.24 3.57 -14.13
C SER A 65 1.51 4.87 -13.80
N SER A 66 0.83 5.43 -14.79
CA SER A 66 -0.02 6.61 -14.58
C SER A 66 -1.41 6.23 -14.11
N THR A 67 -1.73 4.93 -14.03
CA THR A 67 -3.07 4.45 -13.69
C THR A 67 -3.02 3.42 -12.57
N THR A 68 -4.13 3.38 -11.81
CA THR A 68 -4.37 2.36 -10.80
C THR A 68 -5.78 1.82 -10.98
N THR A 69 -6.05 0.67 -10.37
CA THR A 69 -7.39 0.12 -10.29
C THR A 69 -7.82 0.05 -8.83
N LYS A 70 -9.12 0.02 -8.62
CA LYS A 70 -9.69 -0.05 -7.27
C LYS A 70 -9.09 -1.21 -6.48
N GLY A 71 -8.52 -0.91 -5.32
CA GLY A 71 -7.86 -1.87 -4.46
C GLY A 71 -6.35 -1.92 -4.63
N ASP A 72 -5.77 -1.16 -5.55
CA ASP A 72 -4.31 -1.16 -5.74
C ASP A 72 -3.58 -0.49 -4.58
N LEU A 73 -2.44 -1.08 -4.24
CA LEU A 73 -1.43 -0.49 -3.36
C LEU A 73 -0.29 -0.01 -4.23
N SER A 74 0.26 1.15 -3.89
CA SER A 74 1.30 1.77 -4.70
C SER A 74 2.34 2.47 -3.83
N TYR A 75 3.49 2.73 -4.40
CA TYR A 75 4.51 3.59 -3.81
C TYR A 75 4.71 4.80 -4.72
N TRP A 76 4.69 5.98 -4.13
CA TRP A 76 4.85 7.24 -4.87
C TRP A 76 6.24 7.83 -4.58
N PRO A 77 7.21 7.68 -5.50
CA PRO A 77 8.59 8.13 -5.25
C PRO A 77 8.75 9.62 -4.90
N PRO A 78 8.06 10.57 -5.55
CA PRO A 78 8.28 11.98 -5.21
C PRO A 78 8.01 12.33 -3.75
N GLY A 79 7.08 11.65 -3.10
CA GLY A 79 6.75 11.90 -1.70
C GLY A 79 7.19 10.80 -0.76
N SER A 80 7.89 9.77 -1.25
CA SER A 80 8.24 8.58 -0.46
C SER A 80 7.03 8.04 0.27
N ALA A 81 5.90 7.92 -0.43
CA ALA A 81 4.62 7.64 0.18
C ALA A 81 4.08 6.26 -0.19
N PHE A 82 3.48 5.60 0.79
CA PHE A 82 2.68 4.41 0.58
C PHE A 82 1.25 4.85 0.27
N CYS A 83 0.67 4.33 -0.81
CA CYS A 83 -0.63 4.77 -1.30
C CYS A 83 -1.62 3.60 -1.38
N ILE A 84 -2.87 3.86 -1.00
CA ILE A 84 -3.96 2.89 -1.04
C ILE A 84 -5.09 3.51 -1.86
N PHE A 85 -5.35 2.94 -3.03
CA PHE A 85 -6.42 3.42 -3.92
C PHE A 85 -7.66 2.58 -3.68
N TYR A 86 -8.56 3.06 -2.82
CA TYR A 86 -9.72 2.27 -2.43
C TYR A 86 -10.98 2.55 -3.26
N GLY A 87 -10.88 3.44 -4.24
CA GLY A 87 -11.96 3.75 -5.17
C GLY A 87 -11.43 3.93 -6.59
N GLU A 88 -12.13 4.75 -7.37
CA GLU A 88 -11.82 4.93 -8.80
C GLU A 88 -10.85 6.10 -9.06
N SER A 89 -10.41 6.81 -8.03
CA SER A 89 -9.48 7.93 -8.18
C SER A 89 -8.15 7.45 -8.75
N GLN A 90 -7.55 8.30 -9.57
CA GLN A 90 -6.27 8.02 -10.20
C GLN A 90 -5.16 8.81 -9.53
N PRO A 91 -3.91 8.34 -9.60
CA PRO A 91 -2.81 9.05 -8.97
C PRO A 91 -2.55 10.40 -9.62
N ALA A 92 -2.05 11.35 -8.83
CA ALA A 92 -1.72 12.69 -9.32
C ALA A 92 -0.56 12.66 -10.32
N SER A 93 0.34 11.71 -10.16
CA SER A 93 1.47 11.45 -11.07
C SER A 93 1.84 9.97 -10.96
N ASP A 94 2.81 9.53 -11.77
CA ASP A 94 3.17 8.12 -11.84
C ASP A 94 3.51 7.52 -10.47
N VAL A 95 3.12 6.26 -10.31
CA VAL A 95 3.38 5.46 -9.11
C VAL A 95 3.97 4.11 -9.49
N ASN A 96 4.64 3.46 -8.54
CA ASN A 96 4.98 2.05 -8.66
C ASN A 96 3.85 1.25 -8.02
N ASN A 97 3.05 0.55 -8.82
CA ASN A 97 2.00 -0.32 -8.29
C ASN A 97 2.65 -1.56 -7.69
N ILE A 98 2.35 -1.88 -6.44
CA ILE A 98 3.08 -2.92 -5.69
C ILE A 98 2.20 -4.00 -5.07
N GLY A 99 0.88 -3.85 -5.10
CA GLY A 99 0.04 -4.87 -4.49
C GLY A 99 -1.43 -4.57 -4.59
N ARG A 100 -2.22 -5.40 -3.91
CA ARG A 100 -3.68 -5.28 -3.93
C ARG A 100 -4.26 -5.68 -2.59
N VAL A 101 -5.30 -4.97 -2.22
CA VAL A 101 -6.14 -5.31 -1.07
C VAL A 101 -6.96 -6.55 -1.42
N GLU A 102 -6.99 -7.53 -0.50
CA GLU A 102 -7.68 -8.79 -0.75
C GLU A 102 -9.08 -8.86 -0.18
N ASP A 103 -9.33 -8.14 0.93
CA ASP A 103 -10.64 -8.17 1.58
C ASP A 103 -10.96 -6.84 2.25
N LYS A 104 -12.22 -6.68 2.64
CA LYS A 104 -12.68 -5.54 3.45
C LYS A 104 -12.28 -4.17 2.92
N LEU A 105 -12.20 -4.02 1.61
CA LEU A 105 -11.79 -2.76 0.98
C LEU A 105 -12.64 -1.58 1.47
N LYS A 106 -13.91 -1.81 1.76
CA LYS A 106 -14.83 -0.77 2.23
C LYS A 106 -14.41 -0.14 3.56
N LEU A 107 -13.55 -0.83 4.31
CA LEU A 107 -13.08 -0.29 5.58
C LEU A 107 -12.34 1.04 5.39
N PHE A 108 -11.68 1.22 4.25
CA PHE A 108 -10.94 2.44 3.98
C PHE A 108 -11.84 3.68 3.85
N SER A 109 -13.13 3.51 3.54
CA SER A 109 -14.07 4.64 3.47
C SER A 109 -14.30 5.28 4.84
N LYS A 110 -13.92 4.60 5.91
CA LYS A 110 -14.05 5.11 7.29
C LYS A 110 -12.81 5.84 7.77
N VAL A 111 -11.74 5.83 6.99
CA VAL A 111 -10.48 6.48 7.37
C VAL A 111 -10.63 7.98 7.26
N LYS A 112 -10.10 8.69 8.26
CA LYS A 112 -10.06 10.15 8.30
C LYS A 112 -8.61 10.61 8.30
N ASN A 113 -8.40 11.87 7.93
CA ASN A 113 -7.06 12.46 8.04
C ASN A 113 -6.52 12.26 9.46
N ASP A 114 -5.25 11.94 9.53
CA ASP A 114 -4.50 11.70 10.77
C ASP A 114 -4.79 10.37 11.47
N ASP A 115 -5.69 9.54 10.92
CA ASP A 115 -5.83 8.17 11.43
C ASP A 115 -4.50 7.43 11.26
N LYS A 116 -4.11 6.68 12.28
CA LYS A 116 -2.87 5.92 12.23
C LYS A 116 -3.09 4.61 11.49
N ILE A 117 -2.19 4.35 10.53
CA ILE A 117 -2.22 3.13 9.75
C ILE A 117 -0.91 2.38 9.98
N VAL A 118 -1.01 1.09 10.23
CA VAL A 118 0.14 0.21 10.45
C VAL A 118 0.09 -0.91 9.42
N ILE A 119 1.22 -1.12 8.76
CA ILE A 119 1.37 -2.22 7.80
C ILE A 119 2.37 -3.19 8.38
N ARG A 120 1.99 -4.46 8.44
CA ARG A 120 2.87 -5.50 8.98
C ARG A 120 2.81 -6.76 8.14
N LYS A 121 3.82 -7.61 8.29
CA LYS A 121 3.80 -8.92 7.65
C LYS A 121 2.68 -9.74 8.27
N LEU A 122 1.95 -10.46 7.42
CA LEU A 122 0.94 -11.38 7.88
C LEU A 122 1.63 -12.71 8.19
N ASN A 123 1.71 -13.04 9.47
CA ASN A 123 2.31 -14.29 9.89
C ASN A 123 1.25 -15.39 9.92
N LYS A 124 1.41 -16.35 9.02
CA LYS A 124 0.64 -17.58 9.05
C LYS A 124 1.52 -18.68 9.64
N ILE A 125 1.19 -19.10 10.81
CA ILE A 125 1.87 -20.23 11.44
C ILE A 125 0.96 -21.43 11.41
#